data_aeda3917361183f21de7591f5cefcfb3
#
_entry.id   aeda3917361183f21de7591f5cefcfb3
#
_cell.length_a   1.000
_cell.length_b   1.000
_cell.length_c   1.000
_cell.angle_alpha   90.00
_cell.angle_beta   90.00
_cell.angle_gamma   90.00
#
_symmetry.space_group_name_H-M   'P 1'
#
loop_
_entity.id
_entity.type
_entity.pdbx_description
1 polymer ?
#
loop_
_entity_poly.entity_id
_entity_poly.type
_entity_poly.pdbx_seq_one_letter_code
_entity_poly.pdbx_strand_id
1 'polypeptide(L)'
;LTGSSIEANDRLFDTLDTTTRRLKLDEAQEVLLSDTVGFIRKLPTHLVEAFKATLEELKYADVLLHVIDISSPDMRTQIEVVEELINQLGAGATPCIRVYNKCDRYIGELPHGENIVCLSAKTGEGTSELVRAIAAVLGRESRRVTLRLPYDKGGVLDTLRREAAVTSLNYREDCMEVAVTVKPELWGLVRDYVTED
;
A
#
# COMPACT_ATOMS: atom_id res chain seq x y z
N LEU A 1 1.70 -9.22 -10.00
CA LEU A 1 2.46 -8.86 -8.82
C LEU A 1 2.77 -10.09 -7.93
N THR A 2 1.77 -10.89 -7.58
CA THR A 2 1.91 -12.03 -6.65
C THR A 2 2.26 -13.37 -7.32
N GLY A 3 2.48 -13.41 -8.65
CA GLY A 3 2.87 -14.59 -9.40
C GLY A 3 1.81 -15.70 -9.53
N SER A 4 0.57 -15.44 -9.13
CA SER A 4 -0.51 -16.41 -9.19
C SER A 4 -1.17 -16.42 -10.58
N SER A 5 -1.42 -17.63 -11.10
CA SER A 5 -2.20 -17.86 -12.32
C SER A 5 -3.70 -17.80 -11.99
N ILE A 6 -4.30 -16.61 -12.00
CA ILE A 6 -5.75 -16.47 -12.06
C ILE A 6 -6.10 -16.15 -13.51
N GLU A 7 -7.05 -16.89 -14.09
CA GLU A 7 -7.61 -16.53 -15.38
C GLU A 7 -8.34 -15.20 -15.26
N ALA A 8 -7.87 -14.23 -16.03
CA ALA A 8 -8.55 -12.95 -16.16
C ALA A 8 -9.70 -13.13 -17.14
N ASN A 9 -10.91 -13.19 -16.67
CA ASN A 9 -12.10 -13.22 -17.49
C ASN A 9 -12.64 -11.80 -17.70
N ASP A 10 -13.15 -11.52 -18.88
CA ASP A 10 -13.79 -10.23 -19.22
C ASP A 10 -15.25 -10.21 -18.71
N ARG A 11 -15.46 -10.72 -17.48
CA ARG A 11 -16.78 -10.79 -16.84
C ARG A 11 -16.88 -9.73 -15.74
N LEU A 12 -18.04 -9.09 -15.70
CA LEU A 12 -18.42 -8.20 -14.62
C LEU A 12 -18.63 -9.05 -13.34
N PHE A 13 -18.06 -8.61 -12.19
CA PHE A 13 -18.16 -9.31 -10.89
C PHE A 13 -17.40 -10.64 -10.81
N ASP A 14 -16.25 -10.75 -11.45
CA ASP A 14 -15.43 -11.97 -11.37
C ASP A 14 -14.84 -12.18 -9.96
N THR A 15 -14.75 -11.12 -9.16
CA THR A 15 -14.32 -11.14 -7.75
C THR A 15 -15.51 -10.73 -6.87
N LEU A 16 -16.18 -11.69 -6.23
CA LEU A 16 -17.26 -11.48 -5.27
C LEU A 16 -16.74 -11.44 -3.82
N ASP A 17 -15.62 -12.10 -3.55
CA ASP A 17 -14.95 -12.15 -2.25
C ASP A 17 -13.59 -11.46 -2.31
N THR A 18 -13.26 -10.67 -1.28
CA THR A 18 -11.92 -10.07 -1.17
C THR A 18 -10.85 -11.15 -1.10
N THR A 19 -9.89 -11.07 -1.99
CA THR A 19 -8.73 -11.97 -2.00
C THR A 19 -7.52 -11.25 -1.47
N THR A 20 -7.05 -11.60 -0.29
CA THR A 20 -5.85 -11.04 0.31
C THR A 20 -4.63 -11.92 0.04
N ARG A 21 -3.54 -11.31 -0.43
CA ARG A 21 -2.28 -12.00 -0.76
C ARG A 21 -1.09 -11.24 -0.24
N ARG A 22 -0.02 -11.96 0.06
CA ARG A 22 1.26 -11.37 0.42
C ARG A 22 2.02 -10.93 -0.82
N LEU A 23 2.54 -9.70 -0.77
CA LEU A 23 3.42 -9.12 -1.78
C LEU A 23 4.72 -8.72 -1.11
N LYS A 24 5.85 -9.25 -1.60
CA LYS A 24 7.17 -8.79 -1.19
C LYS A 24 7.50 -7.52 -1.94
N LEU A 25 7.83 -6.46 -1.19
CA LEU A 25 8.33 -5.20 -1.75
C LEU A 25 9.84 -5.26 -1.93
N ASP A 26 10.54 -5.86 -0.96
CA ASP A 26 11.98 -6.16 -0.96
C ASP A 26 12.29 -7.40 -0.09
N GLU A 27 13.57 -7.62 0.26
CA GLU A 27 13.98 -8.76 1.10
C GLU A 27 13.48 -8.68 2.55
N ALA A 28 13.20 -7.46 3.05
CA ALA A 28 12.84 -7.19 4.43
C ALA A 28 11.38 -6.75 4.61
N GLN A 29 10.71 -6.34 3.54
CA GLN A 29 9.37 -5.76 3.62
C GLN A 29 8.34 -6.55 2.82
N GLU A 30 7.32 -7.03 3.52
CA GLU A 30 6.18 -7.74 2.96
C GLU A 30 4.89 -7.00 3.34
N VAL A 31 3.95 -6.91 2.39
CA VAL A 31 2.64 -6.27 2.58
C VAL A 31 1.52 -7.22 2.21
N LEU A 32 0.34 -6.98 2.76
CA LEU A 32 -0.89 -7.64 2.34
C LEU A 32 -1.54 -6.82 1.23
N LEU A 33 -1.76 -7.43 0.07
CA LEU A 33 -2.49 -6.85 -1.04
C LEU A 33 -3.87 -7.49 -1.08
N SER A 34 -4.92 -6.70 -0.84
CA SER A 34 -6.31 -7.12 -0.93
C SER A 34 -6.92 -6.63 -2.24
N ASP A 35 -7.44 -7.57 -3.04
CA ASP A 35 -8.23 -7.26 -4.22
C ASP A 35 -9.68 -7.04 -3.82
N THR A 36 -10.26 -5.96 -4.31
CA THR A 36 -11.65 -5.59 -4.05
C THR A 36 -12.51 -5.81 -5.30
N VAL A 37 -13.80 -5.73 -5.13
CA VAL A 37 -14.74 -5.84 -6.26
C VAL A 37 -14.54 -4.69 -7.24
N GLY A 38 -14.51 -5.00 -8.55
CA GLY A 38 -14.41 -3.98 -9.61
C GLY A 38 -15.61 -3.05 -9.61
N PHE A 39 -15.37 -1.73 -9.58
CA PHE A 39 -16.43 -0.73 -9.65
C PHE A 39 -17.01 -0.63 -11.07
N ILE A 40 -18.31 -0.79 -11.15
CA ILE A 40 -19.06 -0.72 -12.41
C ILE A 40 -19.85 0.58 -12.45
N ARG A 41 -19.91 1.15 -13.65
CA ARG A 41 -20.80 2.24 -13.99
C ARG A 41 -22.25 1.91 -13.58
N LYS A 42 -22.87 2.71 -12.70
CA LYS A 42 -24.22 2.52 -12.17
C LYS A 42 -24.37 1.24 -11.32
N LEU A 43 -23.64 1.12 -10.23
CA LEU A 43 -24.00 0.16 -9.18
C LEU A 43 -25.44 0.43 -8.73
N PRO A 44 -26.35 -0.55 -8.83
CA PRO A 44 -27.68 -0.41 -8.26
C PRO A 44 -27.58 -0.13 -6.75
N THR A 45 -28.42 0.74 -6.22
CA THR A 45 -28.34 1.23 -4.83
C THR A 45 -28.32 0.09 -3.79
N HIS A 46 -29.00 -1.02 -4.07
CA HIS A 46 -29.01 -2.20 -3.19
C HIS A 46 -27.68 -2.98 -3.19
N LEU A 47 -26.88 -2.88 -4.26
CA LEU A 47 -25.54 -3.47 -4.31
C LEU A 47 -24.51 -2.59 -3.60
N VAL A 48 -24.68 -1.27 -3.58
CA VAL A 48 -23.82 -0.35 -2.82
C VAL A 48 -23.85 -0.69 -1.33
N GLU A 49 -25.01 -1.03 -0.78
CA GLU A 49 -25.12 -1.45 0.64
C GLU A 49 -24.47 -2.81 0.91
N ALA A 50 -24.61 -3.76 -0.01
CA ALA A 50 -23.95 -5.07 0.11
C ALA A 50 -22.42 -4.94 0.03
N PHE A 51 -21.91 -4.02 -0.82
CA PHE A 51 -20.48 -3.77 -0.95
C PHE A 51 -19.89 -2.89 0.16
N LYS A 52 -20.72 -2.12 0.88
CA LYS A 52 -20.25 -1.28 1.99
C LYS A 52 -19.44 -2.08 3.01
N ALA A 53 -19.90 -3.27 3.39
CA ALA A 53 -19.19 -4.11 4.34
C ALA A 53 -17.79 -4.51 3.84
N THR A 54 -17.67 -4.88 2.56
CA THR A 54 -16.39 -5.24 1.93
C THR A 54 -15.49 -4.02 1.74
N LEU A 55 -16.08 -2.85 1.47
CA LEU A 55 -15.36 -1.60 1.28
C LEU A 55 -14.99 -0.90 2.59
N GLU A 56 -15.59 -1.29 3.72
CA GLU A 56 -15.17 -0.80 5.03
C GLU A 56 -13.72 -1.16 5.37
N GLU A 57 -13.17 -2.22 4.76
CA GLU A 57 -11.76 -2.59 4.87
C GLU A 57 -10.83 -1.48 4.33
N LEU A 58 -11.29 -0.63 3.39
CA LEU A 58 -10.49 0.49 2.86
C LEU A 58 -10.07 1.48 3.94
N LYS A 59 -10.86 1.62 5.02
CA LYS A 59 -10.54 2.50 6.15
C LYS A 59 -9.29 2.05 6.93
N TYR A 60 -8.96 0.77 6.83
CA TYR A 60 -7.84 0.17 7.56
C TYR A 60 -6.62 -0.04 6.66
N ALA A 61 -6.72 0.34 5.40
CA ALA A 61 -5.61 0.23 4.46
C ALA A 61 -4.58 1.33 4.72
N ASP A 62 -3.30 0.96 4.73
CA ASP A 62 -2.18 1.91 4.81
C ASP A 62 -1.98 2.66 3.48
N VAL A 63 -2.34 2.04 2.35
CA VAL A 63 -2.26 2.61 0.99
C VAL A 63 -3.39 2.06 0.13
N LEU A 64 -4.02 2.93 -0.65
CA LEU A 64 -4.99 2.56 -1.66
C LEU A 64 -4.33 2.52 -3.05
N LEU A 65 -4.64 1.49 -3.83
CA LEU A 65 -4.28 1.40 -5.24
C LEU A 65 -5.54 1.62 -6.08
N HIS A 66 -5.69 2.81 -6.67
CA HIS A 66 -6.77 3.11 -7.59
C HIS A 66 -6.37 2.66 -9.00
N VAL A 67 -6.80 1.46 -9.40
CA VAL A 67 -6.49 0.89 -10.72
C VAL A 67 -7.46 1.40 -11.77
N ILE A 68 -6.93 2.06 -12.80
CA ILE A 68 -7.66 2.80 -13.83
C ILE A 68 -7.35 2.19 -15.20
N ASP A 69 -8.35 1.87 -15.98
CA ASP A 69 -8.17 1.50 -17.39
C ASP A 69 -7.95 2.77 -18.22
N ILE A 70 -6.68 3.04 -18.62
CA ILE A 70 -6.34 4.24 -19.40
C ILE A 70 -6.95 4.22 -20.80
N SER A 71 -7.27 3.04 -21.32
CA SER A 71 -7.87 2.89 -22.66
C SER A 71 -9.40 3.10 -22.66
N SER A 72 -10.01 3.27 -21.48
CA SER A 72 -11.46 3.48 -21.36
C SER A 72 -11.87 4.89 -21.84
N PRO A 73 -12.86 5.02 -22.72
CA PRO A 73 -13.38 6.32 -23.11
C PRO A 73 -14.04 7.08 -21.95
N ASP A 74 -14.49 6.36 -20.93
CA ASP A 74 -15.15 6.89 -19.74
C ASP A 74 -14.21 7.08 -18.54
N MET A 75 -12.89 6.95 -18.75
CA MET A 75 -11.87 6.96 -17.71
C MET A 75 -12.04 8.09 -16.69
N ARG A 76 -12.26 9.33 -17.17
CA ARG A 76 -12.39 10.49 -16.27
C ARG A 76 -13.58 10.37 -15.32
N THR A 77 -14.75 10.01 -15.86
CA THR A 77 -15.96 9.82 -15.06
C THR A 77 -15.79 8.67 -14.05
N GLN A 78 -15.08 7.60 -14.44
CA GLN A 78 -14.80 6.48 -13.54
C GLN A 78 -13.88 6.91 -12.39
N ILE A 79 -12.88 7.73 -12.64
CA ILE A 79 -12.01 8.29 -11.61
C ILE A 79 -12.82 9.11 -10.60
N GLU A 80 -13.64 10.05 -11.07
CA GLU A 80 -14.47 10.92 -10.22
C GLU A 80 -15.41 10.10 -9.31
N VAL A 81 -16.07 9.09 -9.86
CA VAL A 81 -16.97 8.20 -9.09
C VAL A 81 -16.23 7.44 -8.00
N VAL A 82 -15.04 6.91 -8.30
CA VAL A 82 -14.23 6.17 -7.31
C VAL A 82 -13.70 7.10 -6.22
N GLU A 83 -13.23 8.30 -6.57
CA GLU A 83 -12.75 9.29 -5.61
C GLU A 83 -13.86 9.76 -4.67
N GLU A 84 -15.06 10.00 -5.20
CA GLU A 84 -16.23 10.33 -4.38
C GLU A 84 -16.57 9.20 -3.41
N LEU A 85 -16.54 7.96 -3.87
CA LEU A 85 -16.81 6.79 -3.04
C LEU A 85 -15.76 6.60 -1.92
N ILE A 86 -14.46 6.75 -2.22
CA ILE A 86 -13.39 6.70 -1.21
C ILE A 86 -13.65 7.73 -0.12
N ASN A 87 -14.06 8.95 -0.50
CA ASN A 87 -14.41 10.01 0.45
C ASN A 87 -15.66 9.65 1.29
N GLN A 88 -16.72 9.14 0.66
CA GLN A 88 -17.94 8.71 1.35
C GLN A 88 -17.70 7.58 2.35
N LEU A 89 -16.74 6.70 2.05
CA LEU A 89 -16.32 5.62 2.94
C LEU A 89 -15.40 6.10 4.08
N GLY A 90 -15.00 7.37 4.12
CA GLY A 90 -14.13 7.93 5.13
C GLY A 90 -12.65 7.54 4.97
N ALA A 91 -12.26 7.05 3.78
CA ALA A 91 -10.88 6.70 3.44
C ALA A 91 -10.15 7.79 2.64
N GLY A 92 -10.71 9.00 2.53
CA GLY A 92 -10.14 10.10 1.76
C GLY A 92 -8.79 10.63 2.27
N ALA A 93 -8.44 10.35 3.54
CA ALA A 93 -7.13 10.69 4.10
C ALA A 93 -6.07 9.61 3.86
N THR A 94 -6.46 8.41 3.44
CA THR A 94 -5.53 7.31 3.15
C THR A 94 -4.73 7.63 1.89
N PRO A 95 -3.39 7.49 1.92
CA PRO A 95 -2.55 7.67 0.73
C PRO A 95 -3.05 6.82 -0.45
N CYS A 96 -3.21 7.44 -1.61
CA CYS A 96 -3.72 6.75 -2.81
C CYS A 96 -2.72 6.86 -3.96
N ILE A 97 -2.38 5.71 -4.56
CA ILE A 97 -1.59 5.62 -5.79
C ILE A 97 -2.55 5.38 -6.95
N ARG A 98 -2.56 6.29 -7.94
CA ARG A 98 -3.30 6.09 -9.19
C ARG A 98 -2.49 5.22 -10.14
N VAL A 99 -3.02 4.05 -10.45
CA VAL A 99 -2.39 3.05 -11.29
C VAL A 99 -3.10 2.98 -12.63
N TYR A 100 -2.54 3.62 -13.65
CA TYR A 100 -3.07 3.58 -15.01
C TYR A 100 -2.63 2.28 -15.68
N ASN A 101 -3.56 1.35 -15.81
CA ASN A 101 -3.35 0.04 -16.42
C ASN A 101 -3.74 0.02 -17.90
N LYS A 102 -3.26 -0.99 -18.64
CA LYS A 102 -3.45 -1.22 -20.07
C LYS A 102 -2.75 -0.19 -20.95
N CYS A 103 -1.59 0.32 -20.50
CA CYS A 103 -0.78 1.26 -21.27
C CYS A 103 -0.33 0.71 -22.62
N ASP A 104 -0.27 -0.62 -22.77
CA ASP A 104 -0.01 -1.31 -24.05
C ASP A 104 -1.07 -1.06 -25.13
N ARG A 105 -2.25 -0.52 -24.76
CA ARG A 105 -3.35 -0.19 -25.68
C ARG A 105 -3.57 1.31 -25.85
N TYR A 106 -2.80 2.13 -25.13
CA TYR A 106 -3.01 3.57 -25.13
C TYR A 106 -2.04 4.26 -26.09
N ILE A 107 -2.59 5.13 -26.95
CA ILE A 107 -1.81 5.96 -27.88
C ILE A 107 -2.00 7.40 -27.41
N GLY A 108 -1.00 7.94 -26.72
CA GLY A 108 -1.00 9.30 -26.18
C GLY A 108 0.08 9.49 -25.14
N GLU A 109 0.15 10.68 -24.59
CA GLU A 109 1.06 11.00 -23.51
C GLU A 109 0.55 10.34 -22.21
N LEU A 110 1.41 9.54 -21.57
CA LEU A 110 1.06 8.86 -20.32
C LEU A 110 1.03 9.87 -19.16
N PRO A 111 0.06 9.73 -18.24
CA PRO A 111 0.03 10.54 -17.04
C PRO A 111 1.31 10.36 -16.22
N HIS A 112 1.83 11.46 -15.68
CA HIS A 112 2.99 11.46 -14.81
C HIS A 112 2.75 12.39 -13.62
N GLY A 113 3.41 12.11 -12.50
CA GLY A 113 3.28 12.91 -11.29
C GLY A 113 3.51 12.08 -10.03
N GLU A 114 3.35 12.73 -8.90
CA GLU A 114 3.46 12.10 -7.60
C GLU A 114 2.32 11.09 -7.40
N ASN A 115 2.65 9.90 -6.92
CA ASN A 115 1.70 8.79 -6.72
C ASN A 115 0.92 8.39 -7.99
N ILE A 116 1.53 8.57 -9.17
CA ILE A 116 1.02 8.09 -10.46
C ILE A 116 1.96 7.02 -10.98
N VAL A 117 1.41 5.87 -11.37
CA VAL A 117 2.13 4.77 -12.01
C VAL A 117 1.37 4.34 -13.24
N CYS A 118 2.08 4.22 -14.36
CA CYS A 118 1.55 3.68 -15.61
C CYS A 118 2.12 2.28 -15.82
N LEU A 119 1.25 1.31 -16.11
CA LEU A 119 1.67 -0.08 -16.30
C LEU A 119 0.78 -0.82 -17.31
N SER A 120 1.24 -1.99 -17.73
CA SER A 120 0.44 -3.00 -18.38
C SER A 120 0.52 -4.30 -17.57
N ALA A 121 -0.56 -4.65 -16.90
CA ALA A 121 -0.64 -5.92 -16.18
C ALA A 121 -0.50 -7.13 -17.11
N LYS A 122 -0.81 -6.96 -18.40
CA LYS A 122 -0.70 -8.00 -19.44
C LYS A 122 0.74 -8.28 -19.81
N THR A 123 1.55 -7.25 -19.99
CA THR A 123 2.96 -7.37 -20.41
C THR A 123 3.93 -7.42 -19.23
N GLY A 124 3.50 -6.96 -18.06
CA GLY A 124 4.35 -6.80 -16.88
C GLY A 124 5.11 -5.47 -16.85
N GLU A 125 5.03 -4.66 -17.89
CA GLU A 125 5.65 -3.35 -17.98
C GLU A 125 5.11 -2.43 -16.86
N GLY A 126 5.99 -1.66 -16.20
CA GLY A 126 5.65 -0.74 -15.12
C GLY A 126 5.36 -1.39 -13.75
N THR A 127 5.40 -2.72 -13.64
CA THR A 127 5.09 -3.39 -12.36
C THR A 127 6.15 -3.15 -11.29
N SER A 128 7.42 -3.03 -11.66
CA SER A 128 8.51 -2.68 -10.74
C SER A 128 8.39 -1.24 -10.22
N GLU A 129 7.89 -0.33 -11.05
CA GLU A 129 7.57 1.04 -10.67
C GLU A 129 6.46 1.09 -9.63
N LEU A 130 5.42 0.26 -9.78
CA LEU A 130 4.33 0.15 -8.81
C LEU A 130 4.85 -0.33 -7.46
N VAL A 131 5.67 -1.39 -7.44
CA VAL A 131 6.26 -1.91 -6.20
C VAL A 131 7.09 -0.83 -5.49
N ARG A 132 7.92 -0.08 -6.24
CA ARG A 132 8.70 1.03 -5.69
C ARG A 132 7.82 2.17 -5.17
N ALA A 133 6.74 2.51 -5.86
CA ALA A 133 5.80 3.54 -5.42
C ALA A 133 5.10 3.15 -4.12
N ILE A 134 4.66 1.88 -3.99
CA ILE A 134 4.08 1.36 -2.74
C ILE A 134 5.10 1.46 -1.60
N ALA A 135 6.32 0.97 -1.80
CA ALA A 135 7.38 1.04 -0.79
C ALA A 135 7.70 2.48 -0.39
N ALA A 136 7.73 3.42 -1.36
CA ALA A 136 7.98 4.82 -1.09
C ALA A 136 6.87 5.48 -0.26
N VAL A 137 5.60 5.19 -0.55
CA VAL A 137 4.46 5.72 0.22
C VAL A 137 4.44 5.16 1.63
N LEU A 138 4.61 3.85 1.80
CA LEU A 138 4.71 3.21 3.11
C LEU A 138 5.96 3.65 3.89
N GLY A 139 7.07 3.91 3.20
CA GLY A 139 8.33 4.38 3.80
C GLY A 139 8.28 5.82 4.28
N ARG A 140 7.39 6.67 3.74
CA ARG A 140 7.26 8.09 4.16
C ARG A 140 6.83 8.24 5.61
N GLU A 141 6.05 7.31 6.11
CA GLU A 141 5.61 7.31 7.51
C GLU A 141 6.64 6.66 8.44
N SER A 142 7.58 5.90 7.87
CA SER A 142 8.62 5.24 8.64
C SER A 142 9.81 6.18 8.86
N ARG A 143 10.34 6.19 10.09
CA ARG A 143 11.51 7.01 10.47
C ARG A 143 12.71 6.12 10.72
N ARG A 144 13.81 6.42 10.03
CA ARG A 144 15.09 5.80 10.35
C ARG A 144 15.70 6.57 11.52
N VAL A 145 15.96 5.86 12.62
CA VAL A 145 16.48 6.45 13.85
C VAL A 145 17.55 5.55 14.45
N THR A 146 18.45 6.16 15.21
CA THR A 146 19.37 5.47 16.09
C THR A 146 18.85 5.57 17.51
N LEU A 147 18.71 4.43 18.20
CA LEU A 147 18.21 4.34 19.55
C LEU A 147 19.37 3.97 20.49
N ARG A 148 19.36 4.56 21.69
CA ARG A 148 20.17 4.09 22.82
C ARG A 148 19.26 3.41 23.83
N LEU A 149 19.19 2.09 23.78
CA LEU A 149 18.34 1.29 24.66
C LEU A 149 19.18 0.81 25.86
N PRO A 150 18.82 1.16 27.09
CA PRO A 150 19.37 0.56 28.28
C PRO A 150 19.20 -0.97 28.28
N TYR A 151 20.08 -1.71 28.93
CA TYR A 151 20.06 -3.17 28.95
C TYR A 151 18.80 -3.77 29.58
N ASP A 152 18.14 -3.05 30.48
CA ASP A 152 16.85 -3.43 31.09
C ASP A 152 15.67 -3.35 30.13
N LYS A 153 15.85 -2.74 28.95
CA LYS A 153 14.86 -2.59 27.89
C LYS A 153 14.94 -3.66 26.78
N GLY A 154 15.45 -4.83 27.10
CA GLY A 154 15.53 -5.95 26.13
C GLY A 154 14.21 -6.29 25.45
N GLY A 155 13.06 -6.16 26.15
CA GLY A 155 11.74 -6.36 25.55
C GLY A 155 11.39 -5.38 24.41
N VAL A 156 11.91 -4.14 24.46
CA VAL A 156 11.77 -3.17 23.36
C VAL A 156 12.56 -3.66 22.15
N LEU A 157 13.80 -4.12 22.36
CA LEU A 157 14.64 -4.67 21.29
C LEU A 157 13.98 -5.91 20.63
N ASP A 158 13.37 -6.80 21.41
CA ASP A 158 12.68 -7.98 20.89
C ASP A 158 11.44 -7.58 20.03
N THR A 159 10.70 -6.56 20.46
CA THR A 159 9.60 -6.01 19.67
C THR A 159 10.11 -5.39 18.36
N LEU A 160 11.20 -4.62 18.41
CA LEU A 160 11.79 -4.01 17.21
C LEU A 160 12.30 -5.07 16.22
N ARG A 161 12.88 -6.16 16.70
CA ARG A 161 13.32 -7.27 15.84
C ARG A 161 12.18 -7.99 15.14
N ARG A 162 11.00 -8.01 15.76
CA ARG A 162 9.81 -8.68 15.23
C ARG A 162 8.99 -7.77 14.30
N GLU A 163 8.92 -6.48 14.58
CA GLU A 163 7.94 -5.56 13.98
C GLU A 163 8.57 -4.38 13.22
N ALA A 164 9.88 -4.22 13.27
CA ALA A 164 10.62 -3.15 12.63
C ALA A 164 11.85 -3.65 11.88
N ALA A 165 12.40 -2.85 10.96
CA ALA A 165 13.61 -3.19 10.23
C ALA A 165 14.84 -2.71 11.01
N VAL A 166 15.44 -3.60 11.81
CA VAL A 166 16.70 -3.35 12.51
C VAL A 166 17.86 -3.52 11.53
N THR A 167 18.59 -2.43 11.27
CA THR A 167 19.72 -2.40 10.33
C THR A 167 21.07 -2.65 11.00
N SER A 168 21.24 -2.23 12.26
CA SER A 168 22.44 -2.55 13.04
C SER A 168 22.13 -2.61 14.54
N LEU A 169 22.94 -3.38 15.26
CA LEU A 169 22.90 -3.47 16.72
C LEU A 169 24.33 -3.53 17.24
N ASN A 170 24.72 -2.56 18.05
CA ASN A 170 26.00 -2.46 18.68
C ASN A 170 25.83 -2.43 20.20
N TYR A 171 26.59 -3.23 20.91
CA TYR A 171 26.62 -3.23 22.37
C TYR A 171 27.71 -2.23 22.85
N ARG A 172 27.29 -1.24 23.65
CA ARG A 172 28.15 -0.25 24.30
C ARG A 172 28.30 -0.61 25.77
N GLU A 173 29.12 0.12 26.53
CA GLU A 173 29.32 -0.16 27.96
C GLU A 173 28.04 -0.02 28.79
N ASP A 174 27.18 0.95 28.45
CA ASP A 174 25.99 1.35 29.20
C ASP A 174 24.67 1.07 28.50
N CYS A 175 24.67 0.77 27.20
CA CYS A 175 23.44 0.62 26.39
C CYS A 175 23.65 -0.25 25.15
N MET A 176 22.54 -0.57 24.52
CA MET A 176 22.47 -1.12 23.17
C MET A 176 22.18 0.02 22.20
N GLU A 177 23.04 0.22 21.21
CA GLU A 177 22.84 1.18 20.13
C GLU A 177 22.20 0.45 18.93
N VAL A 178 20.99 0.85 18.56
CA VAL A 178 20.17 0.16 17.56
C VAL A 178 19.81 1.13 16.44
N ALA A 179 20.29 0.89 15.22
CA ALA A 179 19.78 1.59 14.05
C ALA A 179 18.59 0.83 13.49
N VAL A 180 17.44 1.51 13.40
CA VAL A 180 16.17 0.88 13.06
C VAL A 180 15.29 1.82 12.25
N THR A 181 14.51 1.27 11.31
CA THR A 181 13.43 1.99 10.64
C THR A 181 12.13 1.66 11.36
N VAL A 182 11.51 2.67 11.95
CA VAL A 182 10.36 2.54 12.85
C VAL A 182 9.11 3.10 12.18
N LYS A 183 8.04 2.32 12.18
CA LYS A 183 6.71 2.76 11.76
C LYS A 183 6.06 3.66 12.81
N PRO A 184 5.04 4.49 12.43
CA PRO A 184 4.34 5.38 13.37
C PRO A 184 3.79 4.68 14.61
N GLU A 185 3.27 3.45 14.46
CA GLU A 185 2.68 2.67 15.56
C GLU A 185 3.70 2.36 16.67
N LEU A 186 4.95 2.16 16.28
CA LEU A 186 6.04 1.86 17.22
C LEU A 186 6.71 3.12 17.77
N TRP A 187 6.37 4.30 17.24
CA TRP A 187 7.01 5.55 17.64
C TRP A 187 6.86 5.83 19.14
N GLY A 188 5.68 5.58 19.71
CA GLY A 188 5.43 5.73 21.14
C GLY A 188 6.31 4.86 22.02
N LEU A 189 6.79 3.71 21.50
CA LEU A 189 7.65 2.78 22.22
C LEU A 189 9.12 3.22 22.25
N VAL A 190 9.57 3.97 21.23
CA VAL A 190 10.99 4.23 20.98
C VAL A 190 11.41 5.68 21.10
N ARG A 191 10.51 6.63 21.04
CA ARG A 191 10.79 8.08 20.97
C ARG A 191 11.70 8.58 22.10
N ASP A 192 11.57 7.99 23.28
CA ASP A 192 12.32 8.39 24.47
C ASP A 192 13.78 7.89 24.46
N TYR A 193 14.11 7.01 23.50
CA TYR A 193 15.44 6.41 23.32
C TYR A 193 16.15 6.89 22.05
N VAL A 194 15.49 7.76 21.25
CA VAL A 194 16.07 8.30 20.01
C VAL A 194 17.25 9.21 20.37
N THR A 195 18.40 8.98 19.75
CA THR A 195 19.51 9.93 19.79
C THR A 195 19.28 10.98 18.70
N GLU A 196 19.25 12.25 19.09
CA GLU A 196 19.39 13.35 18.12
C GLU A 196 20.81 13.28 17.51
N ASP A 197 20.89 13.23 16.18
CA ASP A 197 22.15 13.39 15.45
C ASP A 197 22.62 14.84 15.47
#